data_845c339b817824ea9a122f9325f7e1a8
#
_entry.id   845c339b817824ea9a122f9325f7e1a8
#
_cell.length_a   1.000
_cell.length_b   1.000
_cell.length_c   1.000
_cell.angle_alpha   90.00
_cell.angle_beta   90.00
_cell.angle_gamma   90.00
#
_symmetry.space_group_name_H-M   'P 1'
#
loop_
_entity.id
_entity.type
_entity.pdbx_description
1 polymer ?
#
loop_
_entity_poly.entity_id
_entity_poly.type
_entity_poly.pdbx_seq_one_letter_code
_entity_poly.pdbx_strand_id
1 'polypeptide(L)'
;MKTTSTFAEKVPIRITAVIFALSLSLDLSLVFAASPGLADRVIEHKLANGMTVLMVERHQAPVVSINMTFGVGGVNEQVGQTGLAHLYEHMAFKGTRMVGTKDYEKEKPILDELHRVGTELEQRQRAFAQRSADLPVDANEKTAIERLQKRFKELQDQAVQYVAGNEMALLYQRHGGVGLTASTGKDLTRYVISLPSTRLP
;
A
#
# COMPACT_ATOMS: atom_id res chain seq x y z
N MET A 1 60.95 -4.54 76.97
CA MET A 1 60.77 -4.47 75.47
C MET A 1 59.69 -5.48 75.08
N LYS A 2 58.50 -5.04 74.83
CA LYS A 2 57.37 -5.90 74.43
C LYS A 2 57.21 -5.78 72.93
N THR A 3 57.44 -6.89 72.23
CA THR A 3 57.19 -7.03 70.82
C THR A 3 55.70 -7.43 70.59
N THR A 4 54.97 -6.54 70.02
CA THR A 4 53.56 -6.82 69.51
C THR A 4 53.63 -7.53 68.19
N SER A 5 53.23 -8.79 68.20
CA SER A 5 53.02 -9.58 66.96
C SER A 5 51.61 -9.29 66.35
N THR A 6 51.57 -8.69 65.18
CA THR A 6 50.37 -8.47 64.42
C THR A 6 50.05 -9.77 63.69
N PHE A 7 48.97 -10.42 64.08
CA PHE A 7 48.39 -11.59 63.38
C PHE A 7 47.62 -11.06 62.18
N ALA A 8 48.19 -11.16 60.98
CA ALA A 8 47.48 -10.95 59.74
C ALA A 8 46.75 -12.26 59.37
N GLU A 9 45.45 -12.30 59.54
CA GLU A 9 44.59 -13.41 59.20
C GLU A 9 44.52 -13.51 57.68
N LYS A 10 45.11 -14.56 57.07
CA LYS A 10 45.10 -14.83 55.64
C LYS A 10 43.77 -15.44 55.29
N VAL A 11 42.84 -14.63 54.76
CA VAL A 11 41.61 -15.11 54.14
C VAL A 11 41.98 -16.07 52.99
N PRO A 12 41.51 -17.32 52.97
CA PRO A 12 41.93 -18.31 51.97
C PRO A 12 41.42 -17.86 50.58
N ILE A 13 42.34 -17.84 49.64
CA ILE A 13 42.15 -17.44 48.20
C ILE A 13 40.90 -18.05 47.57
N ARG A 14 40.48 -19.23 48.04
CA ARG A 14 39.27 -19.92 47.59
C ARG A 14 37.97 -19.21 47.91
N ILE A 15 37.88 -18.52 49.08
CA ILE A 15 36.71 -17.78 49.51
C ILE A 15 36.59 -16.49 48.68
N THR A 16 37.70 -15.80 48.44
CA THR A 16 37.75 -14.59 47.62
C THR A 16 37.36 -14.86 46.16
N ALA A 17 37.81 -16.01 45.58
CA ALA A 17 37.45 -16.41 44.23
C ALA A 17 35.96 -16.76 44.07
N VAL A 18 35.35 -17.39 45.07
CA VAL A 18 33.90 -17.72 45.06
C VAL A 18 33.04 -16.46 45.17
N ILE A 19 33.42 -15.49 46.00
CA ILE A 19 32.71 -14.22 46.13
C ILE A 19 32.81 -13.40 44.85
N PHE A 20 33.98 -13.40 44.18
CA PHE A 20 34.17 -12.71 42.91
C PHE A 20 33.39 -13.36 41.75
N ALA A 21 33.32 -14.70 41.73
CA ALA A 21 32.51 -15.42 40.75
C ALA A 21 30.99 -15.21 40.96
N LEU A 22 30.53 -15.09 42.21
CA LEU A 22 29.12 -14.83 42.53
C LEU A 22 28.71 -13.39 42.18
N SER A 23 29.57 -12.38 42.37
CA SER A 23 29.31 -11.01 41.99
C SER A 23 29.25 -10.84 40.46
N LEU A 24 30.12 -11.50 39.71
CA LEU A 24 30.16 -11.46 38.26
C LEU A 24 28.93 -12.14 37.64
N SER A 25 28.35 -13.17 38.26
CA SER A 25 27.14 -13.82 37.80
C SER A 25 25.86 -13.00 38.10
N LEU A 26 25.89 -12.16 39.13
CA LEU A 26 24.76 -11.28 39.48
C LEU A 26 24.67 -10.09 38.51
N ASP A 27 25.79 -9.53 38.08
CA ASP A 27 25.84 -8.41 37.14
C ASP A 27 25.44 -8.85 35.71
N LEU A 28 25.68 -10.10 35.32
CA LEU A 28 25.30 -10.63 34.01
C LEU A 28 23.80 -10.88 33.87
N SER A 29 23.08 -11.03 35.00
CA SER A 29 21.61 -11.23 34.97
C SER A 29 20.82 -9.94 34.77
N LEU A 30 21.42 -8.77 34.92
CA LEU A 30 20.78 -7.45 34.75
C LEU A 30 20.83 -6.94 33.31
N VAL A 31 21.58 -7.59 32.41
CA VAL A 31 21.75 -7.10 31.02
C VAL A 31 20.68 -7.65 30.06
N PHE A 32 19.89 -8.63 30.48
CA PHE A 32 18.74 -9.13 29.70
C PHE A 32 17.40 -8.55 30.18
N ALA A 33 17.33 -7.26 30.45
CA ALA A 33 16.05 -6.58 30.37
C ALA A 33 15.68 -6.58 28.89
N ALA A 34 14.84 -7.54 28.46
CA ALA A 34 14.35 -7.62 27.11
C ALA A 34 13.74 -6.26 26.73
N SER A 35 14.37 -5.57 25.80
CA SER A 35 13.75 -4.38 25.22
C SER A 35 12.36 -4.79 24.73
N PRO A 36 11.31 -3.99 25.02
CA PRO A 36 9.96 -4.34 24.58
C PRO A 36 9.98 -4.67 23.10
N GLY A 37 9.43 -5.82 22.75
CA GLY A 37 9.35 -6.29 21.38
C GLY A 37 8.61 -5.27 20.50
N LEU A 38 8.75 -5.36 19.19
CA LEU A 38 8.00 -4.48 18.29
C LEU A 38 6.49 -4.59 18.55
N ALA A 39 6.00 -5.79 18.85
CA ALA A 39 4.59 -6.06 19.12
C ALA A 39 4.07 -5.26 20.34
N ASP A 40 4.88 -5.11 21.40
CA ASP A 40 4.50 -4.40 22.62
C ASP A 40 4.39 -2.87 22.42
N ARG A 41 4.87 -2.38 21.29
CA ARG A 41 4.89 -0.96 20.92
C ARG A 41 3.83 -0.59 19.88
N VAL A 42 3.06 -1.58 19.39
CA VAL A 42 2.02 -1.35 18.41
C VAL A 42 0.80 -0.75 19.10
N ILE A 43 0.39 0.42 18.65
CA ILE A 43 -0.88 1.05 19.01
C ILE A 43 -1.89 0.68 17.94
N GLU A 44 -2.97 0.01 18.34
CA GLU A 44 -4.09 -0.32 17.46
C GLU A 44 -5.23 0.67 17.64
N HIS A 45 -5.76 1.18 16.52
CA HIS A 45 -6.96 2.01 16.51
C HIS A 45 -7.90 1.57 15.40
N LYS A 46 -9.18 1.39 15.74
CA LYS A 46 -10.22 1.00 14.77
C LYS A 46 -11.09 2.20 14.43
N LEU A 47 -11.15 2.53 13.14
CA LEU A 47 -11.96 3.62 12.63
C LEU A 47 -13.44 3.22 12.54
N ALA A 48 -14.35 4.19 12.48
CA ALA A 48 -15.80 3.96 12.40
C ALA A 48 -16.22 3.16 11.15
N ASN A 49 -15.45 3.25 10.05
CA ASN A 49 -15.67 2.48 8.83
C ASN A 49 -15.14 1.03 8.89
N GLY A 50 -14.60 0.61 10.05
CA GLY A 50 -14.05 -0.73 10.28
C GLY A 50 -12.57 -0.89 9.92
N MET A 51 -11.91 0.12 9.36
CA MET A 51 -10.48 0.06 9.07
C MET A 51 -9.67 0.02 10.36
N THR A 52 -8.72 -0.90 10.47
CA THR A 52 -7.76 -0.98 11.57
C THR A 52 -6.49 -0.25 11.21
N VAL A 53 -6.06 0.68 12.07
CA VAL A 53 -4.81 1.43 11.96
C VAL A 53 -3.84 0.88 13.00
N LEU A 54 -2.68 0.39 12.56
CA LEU A 54 -1.59 -0.04 13.41
C LEU A 54 -0.49 1.00 13.36
N MET A 55 -0.10 1.55 14.51
CA MET A 55 0.89 2.62 14.62
C MET A 55 2.05 2.19 15.49
N VAL A 56 3.27 2.50 15.08
CA VAL A 56 4.48 2.32 15.88
C VAL A 56 5.30 3.59 15.83
N GLU A 57 5.47 4.22 16.98
CA GLU A 57 6.31 5.42 17.09
C GLU A 57 7.80 5.06 17.08
N ARG A 58 8.56 5.78 16.24
CA ARG A 58 10.02 5.69 16.14
C ARG A 58 10.59 7.09 15.92
N HIS A 59 11.23 7.65 16.94
CA HIS A 59 11.76 9.03 16.92
C HIS A 59 13.20 9.14 16.37
N GLN A 60 13.64 8.16 15.57
CA GLN A 60 15.00 8.14 15.02
C GLN A 60 15.17 9.03 13.78
N ALA A 61 14.08 9.31 13.07
CA ALA A 61 14.06 10.16 11.90
C ALA A 61 12.70 10.86 11.78
N PRO A 62 12.62 12.09 11.26
CA PRO A 62 11.38 12.84 11.08
C PRO A 62 10.62 12.37 9.83
N VAL A 63 10.30 11.08 9.77
CA VAL A 63 9.65 10.41 8.63
C VAL A 63 8.48 9.58 9.11
N VAL A 64 7.39 9.58 8.35
CA VAL A 64 6.26 8.65 8.51
C VAL A 64 6.19 7.75 7.30
N SER A 65 6.24 6.45 7.53
CA SER A 65 6.01 5.43 6.50
C SER A 65 4.58 4.91 6.63
N ILE A 66 3.83 5.02 5.56
CA ILE A 66 2.42 4.59 5.47
C ILE A 66 2.36 3.35 4.60
N ASN A 67 1.69 2.33 5.11
CA ASN A 67 1.41 1.09 4.39
C ASN A 67 -0.10 0.82 4.50
N MET A 68 -0.83 1.01 3.41
CA MET A 68 -2.26 0.73 3.33
C MET A 68 -2.46 -0.61 2.64
N THR A 69 -3.12 -1.55 3.32
CA THR A 69 -3.33 -2.90 2.82
C THR A 69 -4.81 -3.22 2.76
N PHE A 70 -5.25 -3.74 1.63
CA PHE A 70 -6.60 -4.25 1.41
C PHE A 70 -6.52 -5.78 1.29
N GLY A 71 -7.36 -6.50 2.02
CA GLY A 71 -7.48 -7.96 1.96
C GLY A 71 -8.22 -8.43 0.69
N VAL A 72 -7.81 -7.91 -0.46
CA VAL A 72 -8.37 -8.23 -1.79
C VAL A 72 -7.23 -8.44 -2.76
N GLY A 73 -7.28 -9.54 -3.51
CA GLY A 73 -6.29 -9.91 -4.52
C GLY A 73 -6.87 -10.93 -5.50
N GLY A 74 -6.01 -11.62 -6.23
CA GLY A 74 -6.41 -12.54 -7.30
C GLY A 74 -7.34 -13.67 -6.88
N VAL A 75 -7.30 -14.15 -5.62
CA VAL A 75 -8.20 -15.19 -5.12
C VAL A 75 -9.66 -14.73 -4.95
N ASN A 76 -9.90 -13.43 -4.91
CA ASN A 76 -11.23 -12.85 -4.80
C ASN A 76 -11.89 -12.64 -6.17
N GLU A 77 -11.16 -12.90 -7.26
CA GLU A 77 -11.62 -12.68 -8.63
C GLU A 77 -12.43 -13.90 -9.14
N GLN A 78 -13.41 -13.61 -9.97
CA GLN A 78 -14.21 -14.66 -10.63
C GLN A 78 -13.61 -15.02 -11.99
N VAL A 79 -13.97 -16.22 -12.49
CA VAL A 79 -13.61 -16.63 -13.84
C VAL A 79 -14.15 -15.62 -14.86
N GLY A 80 -13.27 -15.14 -15.75
CA GLY A 80 -13.57 -14.07 -16.72
C GLY A 80 -13.34 -12.64 -16.20
N GLN A 81 -12.95 -12.48 -14.93
CA GLN A 81 -12.60 -11.18 -14.33
C GLN A 81 -11.18 -11.18 -13.76
N THR A 82 -10.34 -12.08 -14.23
CA THR A 82 -8.95 -12.23 -13.78
C THR A 82 -8.16 -10.96 -14.10
N GLY A 83 -7.42 -10.46 -13.08
CA GLY A 83 -6.61 -9.23 -13.18
C GLY A 83 -7.36 -7.97 -12.75
N LEU A 84 -8.61 -8.06 -12.28
CA LEU A 84 -9.40 -6.90 -11.86
C LEU A 84 -8.80 -6.19 -10.64
N ALA A 85 -8.29 -6.93 -9.65
CA ALA A 85 -7.64 -6.36 -8.49
C ALA A 85 -6.38 -5.57 -8.86
N HIS A 86 -5.57 -6.11 -9.79
CA HIS A 86 -4.39 -5.44 -10.31
C HIS A 86 -4.75 -4.21 -11.17
N LEU A 87 -5.80 -4.31 -11.99
CA LEU A 87 -6.31 -3.17 -12.73
C LEU A 87 -6.75 -2.05 -11.79
N TYR A 88 -7.45 -2.38 -10.70
CA TYR A 88 -7.87 -1.42 -9.69
C TYR A 88 -6.68 -0.73 -9.01
N GLU A 89 -5.61 -1.47 -8.72
CA GLU A 89 -4.34 -0.92 -8.24
C GLU A 89 -3.82 0.18 -9.18
N HIS A 90 -3.73 -0.11 -10.48
CA HIS A 90 -3.29 0.87 -11.47
C HIS A 90 -4.24 2.08 -11.56
N MET A 91 -5.55 1.84 -11.45
CA MET A 91 -6.55 2.92 -11.48
C MET A 91 -6.42 3.89 -10.32
N ALA A 92 -5.97 3.43 -9.14
CA ALA A 92 -5.76 4.28 -7.97
C ALA A 92 -4.72 5.39 -8.20
N PHE A 93 -3.83 5.24 -9.19
CA PHE A 93 -2.83 6.24 -9.57
C PHE A 93 -3.25 7.16 -10.71
N LYS A 94 -4.43 6.94 -11.32
CA LYS A 94 -4.86 7.73 -12.50
C LYS A 94 -5.33 9.13 -12.15
N GLY A 95 -5.83 9.33 -10.94
CA GLY A 95 -6.21 10.65 -10.47
C GLY A 95 -7.63 10.73 -9.91
N THR A 96 -8.05 11.95 -9.69
CA THR A 96 -9.36 12.34 -9.16
C THR A 96 -9.91 13.51 -9.97
N ARG A 97 -11.02 14.10 -9.53
CA ARG A 97 -11.55 15.34 -10.13
C ARG A 97 -10.61 16.55 -10.01
N MET A 98 -9.60 16.48 -9.12
CA MET A 98 -8.67 17.60 -8.83
C MET A 98 -7.22 17.28 -9.20
N VAL A 99 -6.90 16.02 -9.41
CA VAL A 99 -5.54 15.53 -9.69
C VAL A 99 -5.61 14.60 -10.88
N GLY A 100 -4.71 14.72 -11.82
CA GLY A 100 -4.65 13.86 -13.02
C GLY A 100 -5.44 14.42 -14.21
N THR A 101 -6.11 15.56 -14.06
CA THR A 101 -6.83 16.25 -15.13
C THR A 101 -6.42 17.70 -15.22
N LYS A 102 -6.36 18.23 -16.43
CA LYS A 102 -6.08 19.66 -16.69
C LYS A 102 -7.31 20.54 -16.51
N ASP A 103 -8.52 19.97 -16.78
CA ASP A 103 -9.80 20.69 -16.70
C ASP A 103 -10.92 19.65 -16.62
N TYR A 104 -11.30 19.28 -15.40
CA TYR A 104 -12.33 18.26 -15.17
C TYR A 104 -13.71 18.64 -15.72
N GLU A 105 -14.06 19.92 -15.67
CA GLU A 105 -15.39 20.38 -16.14
C GLU A 105 -15.57 20.18 -17.66
N LYS A 106 -14.47 20.32 -18.41
CA LYS A 106 -14.45 20.02 -19.86
C LYS A 106 -14.28 18.54 -20.15
N GLU A 107 -13.53 17.81 -19.34
CA GLU A 107 -13.30 16.39 -19.49
C GLU A 107 -14.55 15.56 -19.15
N LYS A 108 -15.27 15.93 -18.10
CA LYS A 108 -16.41 15.17 -17.58
C LYS A 108 -17.48 14.81 -18.64
N PRO A 109 -17.97 15.72 -19.50
CA PRO A 109 -18.93 15.36 -20.53
C PRO A 109 -18.41 14.31 -21.52
N ILE A 110 -17.11 14.33 -21.81
CA ILE A 110 -16.46 13.34 -22.69
C ILE A 110 -16.41 11.98 -21.99
N LEU A 111 -16.08 11.94 -20.69
CA LEU A 111 -16.07 10.71 -19.90
C LEU A 111 -17.46 10.11 -19.74
N ASP A 112 -18.49 10.94 -19.51
CA ASP A 112 -19.88 10.50 -19.42
C ASP A 112 -20.34 9.85 -20.76
N GLU A 113 -20.02 10.48 -21.88
CA GLU A 113 -20.34 9.94 -23.22
C GLU A 113 -19.51 8.68 -23.51
N LEU A 114 -18.23 8.65 -23.14
CA LEU A 114 -17.35 7.48 -23.26
C LEU A 114 -17.93 6.28 -22.52
N HIS A 115 -18.41 6.50 -21.29
CA HIS A 115 -19.06 5.46 -20.48
C HIS A 115 -20.33 4.94 -21.18
N ARG A 116 -21.19 5.84 -21.66
CA ARG A 116 -22.43 5.48 -22.37
C ARG A 116 -22.15 4.64 -23.62
N VAL A 117 -21.25 5.11 -24.48
CA VAL A 117 -20.87 4.43 -25.72
C VAL A 117 -20.19 3.09 -25.43
N GLY A 118 -19.32 3.04 -24.41
CA GLY A 118 -18.65 1.82 -23.99
C GLY A 118 -19.62 0.76 -23.48
N THR A 119 -20.60 1.14 -22.67
CA THR A 119 -21.64 0.24 -22.18
C THR A 119 -22.50 -0.32 -23.32
N GLU A 120 -22.91 0.52 -24.27
CA GLU A 120 -23.68 0.09 -25.45
C GLU A 120 -22.86 -0.86 -26.32
N LEU A 121 -21.59 -0.54 -26.57
CA LEU A 121 -20.67 -1.37 -27.33
C LEU A 121 -20.51 -2.76 -26.71
N GLU A 122 -20.28 -2.81 -25.42
CA GLU A 122 -20.14 -4.06 -24.68
C GLU A 122 -21.41 -4.93 -24.77
N GLN A 123 -22.58 -4.34 -24.56
CA GLN A 123 -23.86 -5.05 -24.66
C GLN A 123 -24.08 -5.65 -26.03
N ARG A 124 -23.82 -4.88 -27.10
CA ARG A 124 -23.96 -5.37 -28.47
C ARG A 124 -22.95 -6.46 -28.82
N GLN A 125 -21.69 -6.30 -28.40
CA GLN A 125 -20.65 -7.31 -28.60
C GLN A 125 -20.99 -8.62 -27.89
N ARG A 126 -21.48 -8.56 -26.66
CA ARG A 126 -21.93 -9.75 -25.91
C ARG A 126 -23.11 -10.43 -26.60
N ALA A 127 -24.12 -9.67 -27.00
CA ALA A 127 -25.27 -10.21 -27.73
C ALA A 127 -24.84 -10.84 -29.06
N PHE A 128 -23.93 -10.21 -29.79
CA PHE A 128 -23.39 -10.73 -31.04
C PHE A 128 -22.58 -12.02 -30.81
N ALA A 129 -21.76 -12.10 -29.76
CA ALA A 129 -20.98 -13.30 -29.45
C ALA A 129 -21.84 -14.49 -28.95
N GLN A 130 -23.02 -14.23 -28.39
CA GLN A 130 -23.93 -15.25 -27.88
C GLN A 130 -24.86 -15.83 -29.00
N ARG A 131 -24.82 -15.27 -30.18
CA ARG A 131 -25.58 -15.82 -31.33
C ARG A 131 -25.06 -17.21 -31.70
N SER A 132 -26.00 -18.11 -32.04
CA SER A 132 -25.64 -19.42 -32.62
C SER A 132 -24.83 -19.24 -33.89
N ALA A 133 -23.78 -20.04 -34.04
CA ALA A 133 -22.91 -20.02 -35.21
C ALA A 133 -23.66 -20.31 -36.55
N ASP A 134 -24.83 -20.94 -36.47
CA ASP A 134 -25.67 -21.31 -37.60
C ASP A 134 -26.56 -20.18 -38.11
N LEU A 135 -26.60 -19.03 -37.41
CA LEU A 135 -27.41 -17.89 -37.85
C LEU A 135 -26.58 -16.95 -38.74
N PRO A 136 -27.17 -16.45 -39.84
CA PRO A 136 -26.47 -15.49 -40.70
C PRO A 136 -26.05 -14.25 -39.91
N VAL A 137 -24.83 -13.78 -40.16
CA VAL A 137 -24.31 -12.57 -39.56
C VAL A 137 -25.16 -11.38 -40.02
N ASP A 138 -25.77 -10.68 -39.05
CA ASP A 138 -26.51 -9.46 -39.36
C ASP A 138 -25.49 -8.35 -39.70
N ALA A 139 -25.42 -8.02 -40.99
CA ALA A 139 -24.50 -6.98 -41.47
C ALA A 139 -24.78 -5.60 -40.84
N ASN A 140 -26.05 -5.32 -40.49
CA ASN A 140 -26.41 -4.07 -39.83
C ASN A 140 -25.87 -4.01 -38.40
N GLU A 141 -25.93 -5.13 -37.66
CA GLU A 141 -25.39 -5.19 -36.28
C GLU A 141 -23.86 -5.06 -36.28
N LYS A 142 -23.19 -5.75 -37.21
CA LYS A 142 -21.74 -5.59 -37.39
C LYS A 142 -21.36 -4.13 -37.64
N THR A 143 -22.07 -3.48 -38.57
CA THR A 143 -21.84 -2.06 -38.89
C THR A 143 -22.12 -1.15 -37.71
N ALA A 144 -23.13 -1.46 -36.87
CA ALA A 144 -23.43 -0.71 -35.65
C ALA A 144 -22.31 -0.83 -34.63
N ILE A 145 -21.76 -2.04 -34.40
CA ILE A 145 -20.61 -2.28 -33.52
C ILE A 145 -19.39 -1.50 -34.02
N GLU A 146 -19.07 -1.55 -35.31
CA GLU A 146 -17.94 -0.82 -35.89
C GLU A 146 -18.07 0.70 -35.72
N ARG A 147 -19.26 1.26 -35.85
CA ARG A 147 -19.53 2.69 -35.59
C ARG A 147 -19.31 3.04 -34.13
N LEU A 148 -19.78 2.22 -33.20
CA LEU A 148 -19.58 2.42 -31.77
C LEU A 148 -18.09 2.31 -31.38
N GLN A 149 -17.36 1.35 -31.93
CA GLN A 149 -15.91 1.23 -31.73
C GLN A 149 -15.17 2.47 -32.20
N LYS A 150 -15.52 2.99 -33.41
CA LYS A 150 -14.93 4.22 -33.91
C LYS A 150 -15.24 5.40 -33.00
N ARG A 151 -16.51 5.56 -32.59
CA ARG A 151 -16.93 6.64 -31.68
C ARG A 151 -16.24 6.55 -30.33
N PHE A 152 -16.12 5.36 -29.78
CA PHE A 152 -15.41 5.10 -28.53
C PHE A 152 -13.95 5.56 -28.61
N LYS A 153 -13.26 5.19 -29.69
CA LYS A 153 -11.89 5.61 -29.94
C LYS A 153 -11.75 7.13 -30.05
N GLU A 154 -12.63 7.78 -30.80
CA GLU A 154 -12.63 9.25 -30.92
C GLU A 154 -12.79 9.95 -29.57
N LEU A 155 -13.66 9.42 -28.69
CA LEU A 155 -13.87 9.95 -27.35
C LEU A 155 -12.64 9.70 -26.45
N GLN A 156 -11.99 8.55 -26.55
CA GLN A 156 -10.72 8.29 -25.86
C GLN A 156 -9.65 9.30 -26.27
N ASP A 157 -9.49 9.54 -27.58
CA ASP A 157 -8.51 10.48 -28.10
C ASP A 157 -8.81 11.94 -27.66
N GLN A 158 -10.08 12.29 -27.48
CA GLN A 158 -10.49 13.58 -26.90
C GLN A 158 -10.18 13.64 -25.40
N ALA A 159 -10.48 12.59 -24.62
CA ALA A 159 -10.25 12.56 -23.19
C ALA A 159 -8.74 12.66 -22.84
N VAL A 160 -7.88 12.00 -23.64
CA VAL A 160 -6.42 12.03 -23.45
C VAL A 160 -5.85 13.46 -23.44
N GLN A 161 -6.45 14.42 -24.11
CA GLN A 161 -6.00 15.81 -24.16
C GLN A 161 -6.07 16.48 -22.76
N TYR A 162 -6.97 16.02 -21.90
CA TYR A 162 -7.17 16.52 -20.56
C TYR A 162 -6.32 15.78 -19.51
N VAL A 163 -5.69 14.68 -19.84
CA VAL A 163 -4.87 13.93 -18.90
C VAL A 163 -3.64 14.74 -18.49
N ALA A 164 -3.48 14.97 -17.19
CA ALA A 164 -2.27 15.47 -16.56
C ALA A 164 -1.46 14.24 -16.06
N GLY A 165 -0.56 13.75 -16.92
CA GLY A 165 0.21 12.54 -16.63
C GLY A 165 1.12 12.71 -15.40
N ASN A 166 1.20 11.66 -14.57
CA ASN A 166 2.08 11.57 -13.39
C ASN A 166 1.84 12.62 -12.29
N GLU A 167 0.75 13.40 -12.36
CA GLU A 167 0.51 14.49 -11.41
C GLU A 167 0.45 14.01 -9.96
N MET A 168 -0.15 12.85 -9.70
CA MET A 168 -0.19 12.25 -8.35
C MET A 168 1.21 11.96 -7.82
N ALA A 169 2.07 11.33 -8.62
CA ALA A 169 3.45 11.04 -8.24
C ALA A 169 4.25 12.33 -7.99
N LEU A 170 4.08 13.32 -8.87
CA LEU A 170 4.70 14.64 -8.72
C LEU A 170 4.22 15.37 -7.46
N LEU A 171 2.94 15.25 -7.11
CA LEU A 171 2.37 15.82 -5.89
C LEU A 171 3.09 15.28 -4.66
N TYR A 172 3.21 13.95 -4.55
CA TYR A 172 3.95 13.33 -3.46
C TYR A 172 5.42 13.74 -3.43
N GLN A 173 6.10 13.74 -4.58
CA GLN A 173 7.51 14.16 -4.67
C GLN A 173 7.72 15.62 -4.22
N ARG A 174 6.86 16.55 -4.63
CA ARG A 174 6.91 17.96 -4.21
C ARG A 174 6.77 18.13 -2.70
N HIS A 175 6.08 17.20 -2.05
CA HIS A 175 5.92 17.16 -0.59
C HIS A 175 6.96 16.29 0.12
N GLY A 176 8.03 15.88 -0.57
CA GLY A 176 9.11 15.07 -0.01
C GLY A 176 8.77 13.59 0.13
N GLY A 177 7.72 13.12 -0.55
CA GLY A 177 7.34 11.71 -0.59
C GLY A 177 8.36 10.87 -1.36
N VAL A 178 8.72 9.73 -0.79
CA VAL A 178 9.63 8.76 -1.39
C VAL A 178 9.06 7.35 -1.28
N GLY A 179 9.45 6.48 -2.21
CA GLY A 179 9.06 5.07 -2.18
C GLY A 179 7.57 4.83 -2.46
N LEU A 180 6.90 5.75 -3.19
CA LEU A 180 5.54 5.52 -3.66
C LEU A 180 5.51 4.29 -4.55
N THR A 181 4.84 3.24 -4.10
CA THR A 181 4.69 1.98 -4.82
C THR A 181 3.41 1.27 -4.42
N ALA A 182 2.96 0.37 -5.27
CA ALA A 182 1.87 -0.54 -4.95
C ALA A 182 2.20 -1.96 -5.44
N SER A 183 1.47 -2.92 -4.95
CA SER A 183 1.56 -4.31 -5.41
C SER A 183 0.28 -5.06 -5.13
N THR A 184 -0.16 -5.86 -6.10
CA THR A 184 -1.29 -6.78 -5.98
C THR A 184 -0.78 -8.21 -6.00
N GLY A 185 -1.10 -8.96 -4.96
CA GLY A 185 -0.80 -10.38 -4.84
C GLY A 185 -2.05 -11.26 -4.95
N LYS A 186 -1.94 -12.50 -4.47
CA LYS A 186 -3.07 -13.43 -4.43
C LYS A 186 -4.16 -12.98 -3.45
N ASP A 187 -3.76 -12.56 -2.25
CA ASP A 187 -4.67 -12.34 -1.12
C ASP A 187 -4.84 -10.87 -0.73
N LEU A 188 -3.97 -9.98 -1.26
CA LEU A 188 -3.95 -8.58 -0.85
C LEU A 188 -3.44 -7.65 -1.95
N THR A 189 -3.90 -6.39 -1.86
CA THR A 189 -3.35 -5.24 -2.57
C THR A 189 -2.81 -4.23 -1.57
N ARG A 190 -1.61 -3.72 -1.80
CA ARG A 190 -0.89 -2.85 -0.87
C ARG A 190 -0.36 -1.61 -1.56
N TYR A 191 -0.45 -0.48 -0.87
CA TYR A 191 0.09 0.82 -1.28
C TYR A 191 1.06 1.32 -0.21
N VAL A 192 2.24 1.79 -0.60
CA VAL A 192 3.29 2.23 0.34
C VAL A 192 3.83 3.59 -0.08
N ILE A 193 4.09 4.44 0.91
CA ILE A 193 4.79 5.72 0.75
C ILE A 193 5.44 6.13 2.07
N SER A 194 6.54 6.87 1.98
CA SER A 194 7.15 7.56 3.12
C SER A 194 7.15 9.06 2.88
N LEU A 195 6.78 9.83 3.90
CA LEU A 195 6.66 11.28 3.88
C LEU A 195 7.41 11.89 5.07
N PRO A 196 7.91 13.14 4.96
CA PRO A 196 8.37 13.88 6.12
C PRO A 196 7.25 14.02 7.17
N SER A 197 7.56 13.83 8.46
CA SER A 197 6.55 13.89 9.54
C SER A 197 5.87 15.27 9.63
N THR A 198 6.51 16.33 9.15
CA THR A 198 5.95 17.69 9.04
C THR A 198 4.79 17.80 8.04
N ARG A 199 4.50 16.75 7.29
CA ARG A 199 3.38 16.69 6.33
C ARG A 199 2.15 15.96 6.89
N LEU A 200 2.25 15.45 8.11
CA LEU A 200 1.04 15.05 8.85
C LEU A 200 0.30 16.30 9.33
N PRO A 201 -1.04 16.31 9.30
CA PRO A 201 -1.83 17.41 9.81
C PRO A 201 -1.69 17.58 11.32
#